data_ce1776084cf140e262100cc0c2cfd8fe
#
_entry.id   ce1776084cf140e262100cc0c2cfd8fe
#
_cell.length_a   1.000
_cell.length_b   1.000
_cell.length_c   1.000
_cell.angle_alpha   90.00
_cell.angle_beta   90.00
_cell.angle_gamma   90.00
#
_symmetry.space_group_name_H-M   'P 1'
#
loop_
_entity.id
_entity.type
_entity.pdbx_description
1 polymer ?
#
loop_
_entity_poly.entity_id
_entity_poly.type
_entity_poly.pdbx_seq_one_letter_code
_entity_poly.pdbx_strand_id
1 'polypeptide(L)'
;MEGGLQKPTRFSIDWKNKDYLNEEIFEKELRRVFDHCHGCRRCVSLCNSFPTLFDLIDESKTFEVDGVTYDQFDKVIDHCYLCDLCYMTKCPYVPPHDWGIDFPHLMLRGKAIKHSKSKTSIRDKILTSTDMLGKLGSRKIIAPIINYFNEIKIFRIILEKILRIHRNAKLPKFSSYTAKSKYKNVSNEMNLDNKVAIFTTCYHNYNEPNVIDDLVKVLKHNNVHVELIKDDKCCGMPKLELGDLKTVEKMMQHNLLKFKKYAKDGYRIIAPVPSCVLMFKQELPLLFPENKDVQLVSKAICDPFEYLLKLHNAGTLKMD
;
A
#
# COMPACT_ATOMS: atom_id res chain seq x y z
N MET A 1 -27.08 -0.49 19.51
CA MET A 1 -25.99 -1.45 19.85
C MET A 1 -24.71 -0.69 20.10
N GLU A 2 -24.03 -0.99 21.17
CA GLU A 2 -22.75 -0.36 21.50
C GLU A 2 -21.65 -0.91 20.60
N GLY A 3 -20.72 -0.06 20.15
CA GLY A 3 -19.55 -0.49 19.39
C GLY A 3 -18.57 -1.30 20.24
N GLY A 4 -17.79 -2.18 19.61
CA GLY A 4 -16.78 -2.98 20.28
C GLY A 4 -15.58 -2.14 20.74
N LEU A 5 -15.08 -2.41 21.95
CA LEU A 5 -13.88 -1.81 22.52
C LEU A 5 -12.65 -2.76 22.45
N GLN A 6 -12.84 -3.96 21.90
CA GLN A 6 -11.80 -4.97 21.80
C GLN A 6 -10.79 -4.61 20.70
N LYS A 7 -9.57 -5.14 20.83
CA LYS A 7 -8.56 -4.98 19.78
C LYS A 7 -9.08 -5.53 18.44
N PRO A 8 -9.04 -4.75 17.36
CA PRO A 8 -9.49 -5.21 16.06
C PRO A 8 -8.76 -6.48 15.60
N THR A 9 -9.52 -7.41 15.04
CA THR A 9 -9.02 -8.62 14.40
C THR A 9 -9.48 -8.63 12.95
N ARG A 10 -8.74 -9.30 12.06
CA ARG A 10 -9.11 -9.41 10.65
C ARG A 10 -9.23 -10.86 10.24
N PHE A 11 -10.19 -11.12 9.36
CA PHE A 11 -10.33 -12.42 8.70
C PHE A 11 -9.41 -12.51 7.48
N SER A 12 -8.92 -13.70 7.18
CA SER A 12 -8.19 -13.97 5.94
C SER A 12 -9.10 -13.74 4.74
N ILE A 13 -8.48 -13.35 3.62
CA ILE A 13 -9.16 -13.08 2.36
C ILE A 13 -9.00 -14.29 1.45
N ASP A 14 -10.08 -15.06 1.27
CA ASP A 14 -10.10 -16.18 0.32
C ASP A 14 -10.38 -15.68 -1.11
N TRP A 15 -9.44 -14.88 -1.63
CA TRP A 15 -9.57 -14.25 -2.95
C TRP A 15 -9.48 -15.24 -4.12
N LYS A 16 -9.07 -16.49 -3.88
CA LYS A 16 -9.03 -17.56 -4.89
C LYS A 16 -10.35 -18.33 -5.00
N ASN A 17 -11.25 -18.14 -4.05
CA ASN A 17 -12.59 -18.69 -4.09
C ASN A 17 -13.37 -18.09 -5.26
N LYS A 18 -14.16 -18.93 -5.94
CA LYS A 18 -15.01 -18.50 -7.06
C LYS A 18 -16.02 -17.42 -6.65
N ASP A 19 -16.53 -17.51 -5.42
CA ASP A 19 -17.52 -16.59 -4.89
C ASP A 19 -16.92 -15.20 -4.56
N TYR A 20 -15.59 -15.09 -4.45
CA TYR A 20 -14.95 -13.79 -4.20
C TYR A 20 -15.24 -12.76 -5.32
N LEU A 21 -15.33 -13.23 -6.58
CA LEU A 21 -15.60 -12.38 -7.74
C LEU A 21 -17.09 -12.40 -8.15
N ASN A 22 -17.97 -13.04 -7.36
CA ASN A 22 -19.40 -13.05 -7.61
C ASN A 22 -20.01 -11.71 -7.22
N GLU A 23 -20.61 -11.00 -8.20
CA GLU A 23 -21.17 -9.66 -7.99
C GLU A 23 -22.43 -9.65 -7.13
N GLU A 24 -23.30 -10.63 -7.27
CA GLU A 24 -24.54 -10.68 -6.48
C GLU A 24 -24.23 -10.84 -4.98
N ILE A 25 -23.30 -11.75 -4.66
CA ILE A 25 -22.82 -11.94 -3.28
C ILE A 25 -22.11 -10.69 -2.78
N PHE A 26 -21.32 -10.05 -3.64
CA PHE A 26 -20.62 -8.81 -3.30
C PHE A 26 -21.60 -7.65 -3.07
N GLU A 27 -22.58 -7.44 -3.97
CA GLU A 27 -23.56 -6.38 -3.84
C GLU A 27 -24.39 -6.51 -2.56
N LYS A 28 -24.81 -7.73 -2.21
CA LYS A 28 -25.54 -7.97 -0.96
C LYS A 28 -24.74 -7.54 0.25
N GLU A 29 -23.47 -7.92 0.30
CA GLU A 29 -22.59 -7.54 1.40
C GLU A 29 -22.25 -6.04 1.38
N LEU A 30 -22.06 -5.46 0.20
CA LEU A 30 -21.83 -4.03 0.03
C LEU A 30 -22.99 -3.20 0.60
N ARG A 31 -24.22 -3.55 0.25
CA ARG A 31 -25.43 -2.87 0.75
C ARG A 31 -25.55 -3.04 2.26
N ARG A 32 -25.32 -4.22 2.81
CA ARG A 32 -25.32 -4.48 4.25
C ARG A 32 -24.33 -3.56 4.99
N VAL A 33 -23.10 -3.50 4.52
CA VAL A 33 -22.06 -2.67 5.15
C VAL A 33 -22.36 -1.18 4.99
N PHE A 34 -22.83 -0.75 3.82
CA PHE A 34 -23.15 0.66 3.55
C PHE A 34 -24.33 1.15 4.39
N ASP A 35 -25.31 0.29 4.66
CA ASP A 35 -26.42 0.59 5.55
C ASP A 35 -25.93 0.89 6.97
N HIS A 36 -25.05 0.05 7.51
CA HIS A 36 -24.43 0.32 8.81
C HIS A 36 -23.57 1.59 8.79
N CYS A 37 -22.82 1.85 7.71
CA CYS A 37 -22.02 3.06 7.57
C CYS A 37 -22.89 4.31 7.50
N HIS A 38 -24.04 4.24 6.79
CA HIS A 38 -25.01 5.32 6.67
C HIS A 38 -25.61 5.66 8.03
N GLY A 39 -26.07 4.67 8.79
CA GLY A 39 -26.62 4.89 10.13
C GLY A 39 -25.60 5.44 11.14
N CYS A 40 -24.31 5.15 10.97
CA CYS A 40 -23.25 5.57 11.88
C CYS A 40 -22.57 6.90 11.49
N ARG A 41 -22.22 7.11 10.23
CA ARG A 41 -21.53 8.27 9.61
C ARG A 41 -20.23 8.75 10.28
N ARG A 42 -19.68 7.98 11.22
CA ARG A 42 -18.53 8.39 12.03
C ARG A 42 -17.27 8.67 11.20
N CYS A 43 -17.14 8.04 10.04
CA CYS A 43 -15.94 8.11 9.18
C CYS A 43 -16.00 9.23 8.13
N VAL A 44 -17.01 10.10 8.14
CA VAL A 44 -17.24 11.14 7.11
C VAL A 44 -15.98 11.99 6.82
N SER A 45 -15.15 12.25 7.82
CA SER A 45 -13.98 13.12 7.70
C SER A 45 -12.66 12.39 7.37
N LEU A 46 -12.68 11.06 7.16
CA LEU A 46 -11.44 10.30 6.98
C LEU A 46 -10.91 10.32 5.55
N CYS A 47 -11.78 10.20 4.57
CA CYS A 47 -11.42 10.15 3.15
C CYS A 47 -12.64 10.45 2.27
N ASN A 48 -12.44 10.52 0.95
CA ASN A 48 -13.52 10.84 0.01
C ASN A 48 -14.57 9.73 -0.18
N SER A 49 -14.27 8.46 0.18
CA SER A 49 -15.24 7.38 0.02
C SER A 49 -16.50 7.60 0.84
N PHE A 50 -16.37 8.07 2.08
CA PHE A 50 -17.52 8.21 2.99
C PHE A 50 -18.42 9.39 2.64
N PRO A 51 -17.94 10.63 2.40
CA PRO A 51 -18.79 11.69 1.88
C PRO A 51 -19.50 11.27 0.58
N THR A 52 -18.77 10.65 -0.36
CA THR A 52 -19.39 10.17 -1.61
C THR A 52 -20.51 9.16 -1.35
N LEU A 53 -20.33 8.22 -0.40
CA LEU A 53 -21.38 7.28 -0.02
C LEU A 53 -22.59 8.01 0.56
N PHE A 54 -22.36 8.92 1.48
CA PHE A 54 -23.44 9.61 2.19
C PHE A 54 -24.21 10.57 1.27
N ASP A 55 -23.51 11.30 0.40
CA ASP A 55 -24.13 12.17 -0.60
C ASP A 55 -25.03 11.36 -1.57
N LEU A 56 -24.53 10.19 -2.06
CA LEU A 56 -25.33 9.31 -2.91
C LEU A 56 -26.63 8.84 -2.24
N ILE A 57 -26.57 8.55 -0.93
CA ILE A 57 -27.74 8.12 -0.16
C ILE A 57 -28.67 9.30 0.11
N ASP A 58 -28.13 10.43 0.56
CA ASP A 58 -28.91 11.63 0.89
C ASP A 58 -29.58 12.27 -0.34
N GLU A 59 -29.02 12.06 -1.54
CA GLU A 59 -29.60 12.49 -2.82
C GLU A 59 -30.53 11.44 -3.44
N SER A 60 -30.63 10.24 -2.87
CA SER A 60 -31.50 9.17 -3.37
C SER A 60 -32.97 9.45 -3.06
N LYS A 61 -33.90 8.81 -3.80
CA LYS A 61 -35.34 8.98 -3.61
C LYS A 61 -35.87 8.50 -2.25
N THR A 62 -35.22 7.48 -1.68
CA THR A 62 -35.63 6.86 -0.42
C THR A 62 -34.89 7.41 0.78
N PHE A 63 -33.77 8.16 0.56
CA PHE A 63 -32.82 8.56 1.57
C PHE A 63 -32.14 7.36 2.27
N GLU A 64 -32.16 6.20 1.61
CA GLU A 64 -31.63 4.94 2.09
C GLU A 64 -30.74 4.27 1.02
N VAL A 65 -29.99 3.23 1.42
CA VAL A 65 -29.06 2.51 0.53
C VAL A 65 -29.76 1.84 -0.64
N ASP A 66 -31.05 1.46 -0.49
CA ASP A 66 -31.87 0.85 -1.54
C ASP A 66 -32.20 1.82 -2.68
N GLY A 67 -32.22 3.12 -2.40
CA GLY A 67 -32.43 4.16 -3.41
C GLY A 67 -31.22 4.40 -4.33
N VAL A 68 -30.06 3.83 -4.01
CA VAL A 68 -28.82 3.97 -4.80
C VAL A 68 -28.61 2.74 -5.69
N THR A 69 -28.33 2.96 -6.97
CA THR A 69 -28.04 1.87 -7.90
C THR A 69 -26.64 1.31 -7.70
N TYR A 70 -26.44 0.02 -8.03
CA TYR A 70 -25.14 -0.65 -7.85
C TYR A 70 -23.99 0.08 -8.57
N ASP A 71 -24.20 0.54 -9.81
CA ASP A 71 -23.17 1.24 -10.59
C ASP A 71 -22.75 2.58 -9.96
N GLN A 72 -23.62 3.23 -9.18
CA GLN A 72 -23.26 4.46 -8.47
C GLN A 72 -22.25 4.22 -7.35
N PHE A 73 -22.26 3.04 -6.73
CA PHE A 73 -21.30 2.66 -5.71
C PHE A 73 -19.87 2.50 -6.24
N ASP A 74 -19.68 2.39 -7.55
CA ASP A 74 -18.35 2.38 -8.18
C ASP A 74 -17.52 3.61 -7.78
N LYS A 75 -18.17 4.78 -7.58
CA LYS A 75 -17.47 6.00 -7.13
C LYS A 75 -16.93 5.85 -5.71
N VAL A 76 -17.69 5.21 -4.83
CA VAL A 76 -17.27 4.95 -3.43
C VAL A 76 -16.07 4.01 -3.41
N ILE A 77 -16.13 2.92 -4.21
CA ILE A 77 -15.06 1.93 -4.35
C ILE A 77 -13.78 2.59 -4.88
N ASP A 78 -13.91 3.46 -5.90
CA ASP A 78 -12.76 4.11 -6.53
C ASP A 78 -12.07 5.13 -5.60
N HIS A 79 -12.81 5.76 -4.69
CA HIS A 79 -12.26 6.70 -3.72
C HIS A 79 -11.55 6.03 -2.53
N CYS A 80 -11.63 4.71 -2.37
CA CYS A 80 -10.91 4.01 -1.30
C CYS A 80 -9.47 3.72 -1.70
N TYR A 81 -8.52 4.17 -0.88
CA TYR A 81 -7.07 3.95 -1.06
C TYR A 81 -6.52 2.78 -0.24
N LEU A 82 -7.38 1.95 0.37
CA LEU A 82 -6.98 0.80 1.19
C LEU A 82 -5.97 1.17 2.29
N CYS A 83 -6.10 2.36 2.88
CA CYS A 83 -5.17 2.89 3.89
C CYS A 83 -5.47 2.42 5.31
N ASP A 84 -6.54 1.68 5.52
CA ASP A 84 -6.99 1.10 6.79
C ASP A 84 -7.35 2.09 7.93
N LEU A 85 -7.28 3.39 7.72
CA LEU A 85 -7.59 4.37 8.77
C LEU A 85 -8.99 4.19 9.37
N CYS A 86 -10.01 3.91 8.55
CA CYS A 86 -11.37 3.66 9.03
C CYS A 86 -11.45 2.39 9.88
N TYR A 87 -10.67 1.35 9.52
CA TYR A 87 -10.62 0.10 10.24
C TYR A 87 -9.90 0.26 11.59
N MET A 88 -8.69 0.83 11.59
CA MET A 88 -7.80 0.84 12.75
C MET A 88 -8.18 1.87 13.82
N THR A 89 -8.80 3.00 13.44
CA THR A 89 -8.92 4.15 14.35
C THR A 89 -10.33 4.60 14.64
N LYS A 90 -11.31 4.25 13.82
CA LYS A 90 -12.65 4.85 13.91
C LYS A 90 -13.80 3.87 14.01
N CYS A 91 -13.77 2.74 13.32
CA CYS A 91 -14.91 1.85 13.23
C CYS A 91 -15.06 0.99 14.49
N PRO A 92 -16.14 1.14 15.28
CA PRO A 92 -16.38 0.29 16.46
C PRO A 92 -17.01 -1.07 16.09
N TYR A 93 -17.30 -1.30 14.82
CA TYR A 93 -18.02 -2.48 14.32
C TYR A 93 -17.12 -3.45 13.55
N VAL A 94 -15.81 -3.25 13.62
CA VAL A 94 -14.83 -4.19 13.06
C VAL A 94 -14.82 -5.50 13.88
N PRO A 95 -14.38 -6.63 13.30
CA PRO A 95 -14.19 -7.84 14.07
C PRO A 95 -13.34 -7.61 15.33
N PRO A 96 -13.67 -8.20 16.48
CA PRO A 96 -14.64 -9.30 16.69
C PRO A 96 -16.10 -8.88 16.91
N HIS A 97 -16.50 -7.65 16.61
CA HIS A 97 -17.91 -7.24 16.67
C HIS A 97 -18.76 -8.07 15.71
N ASP A 98 -20.00 -8.43 16.11
CA ASP A 98 -20.91 -9.32 15.37
C ASP A 98 -21.20 -8.82 13.93
N TRP A 99 -21.18 -7.51 13.71
CA TRP A 99 -21.36 -6.96 12.36
C TRP A 99 -20.16 -7.20 11.44
N GLY A 100 -18.97 -7.45 11.98
CA GLY A 100 -17.79 -7.85 11.25
C GLY A 100 -17.41 -6.92 10.09
N ILE A 101 -17.54 -5.59 10.28
CA ILE A 101 -17.34 -4.62 9.20
C ILE A 101 -15.84 -4.49 8.87
N ASP A 102 -15.46 -4.86 7.67
CA ASP A 102 -14.14 -4.59 7.09
C ASP A 102 -14.29 -3.80 5.79
N PHE A 103 -14.50 -2.48 5.91
CA PHE A 103 -14.73 -1.60 4.76
C PHE A 103 -13.57 -1.63 3.76
N PRO A 104 -12.27 -1.54 4.15
CA PRO A 104 -11.18 -1.59 3.18
C PRO A 104 -11.14 -2.86 2.35
N HIS A 105 -11.31 -4.03 2.97
CA HIS A 105 -11.28 -5.31 2.24
C HIS A 105 -12.54 -5.54 1.40
N LEU A 106 -13.67 -4.98 1.81
CA LEU A 106 -14.86 -4.94 0.96
C LEU A 106 -14.61 -4.10 -0.31
N MET A 107 -13.96 -2.93 -0.17
CA MET A 107 -13.56 -2.11 -1.32
C MET A 107 -12.52 -2.81 -2.20
N LEU A 108 -11.56 -3.53 -1.60
CA LEU A 108 -10.60 -4.37 -2.34
C LEU A 108 -11.33 -5.42 -3.20
N ARG A 109 -12.36 -6.08 -2.64
CA ARG A 109 -13.18 -7.03 -3.39
C ARG A 109 -13.86 -6.38 -4.58
N GLY A 110 -14.48 -5.21 -4.41
CA GLY A 110 -15.08 -4.43 -5.50
C GLY A 110 -14.06 -4.06 -6.58
N LYS A 111 -12.86 -3.61 -6.20
CA LYS A 111 -11.76 -3.33 -7.14
C LYS A 111 -11.32 -4.59 -7.89
N ALA A 112 -11.22 -5.74 -7.22
CA ALA A 112 -10.86 -7.01 -7.86
C ALA A 112 -11.92 -7.48 -8.87
N ILE A 113 -13.19 -7.30 -8.58
CA ILE A 113 -14.30 -7.55 -9.52
C ILE A 113 -14.18 -6.64 -10.74
N LYS A 114 -13.99 -5.33 -10.55
CA LYS A 114 -13.77 -4.36 -11.65
C LYS A 114 -12.56 -4.73 -12.49
N HIS A 115 -11.44 -5.12 -11.86
CA HIS A 115 -10.24 -5.55 -12.56
C HIS A 115 -10.47 -6.82 -13.38
N SER A 116 -11.15 -7.82 -12.83
CA SER A 116 -11.46 -9.08 -13.53
C SER A 116 -12.29 -8.89 -14.80
N LYS A 117 -13.16 -7.87 -14.82
CA LYS A 117 -13.99 -7.48 -15.96
C LYS A 117 -13.28 -6.53 -16.94
N SER A 118 -11.98 -6.34 -16.80
CA SER A 118 -11.20 -5.41 -17.62
C SER A 118 -11.70 -3.95 -17.60
N LYS A 119 -12.44 -3.55 -16.57
CA LYS A 119 -12.92 -2.17 -16.37
C LYS A 119 -11.82 -1.21 -15.89
N THR A 120 -10.59 -1.69 -15.67
CA THR A 120 -9.45 -0.84 -15.28
C THR A 120 -8.87 -0.08 -16.45
N SER A 121 -8.63 1.22 -16.26
CA SER A 121 -8.12 2.08 -17.32
C SER A 121 -6.66 1.75 -17.69
N ILE A 122 -6.28 2.05 -18.95
CA ILE A 122 -4.88 1.93 -19.40
C ILE A 122 -3.97 2.84 -18.54
N ARG A 123 -4.45 4.03 -18.18
CA ARG A 123 -3.77 4.95 -17.26
C ARG A 123 -3.38 4.26 -15.97
N ASP A 124 -4.35 3.60 -15.32
CA ASP A 124 -4.14 2.99 -14.00
C ASP A 124 -3.18 1.80 -14.09
N LYS A 125 -3.25 1.02 -15.18
CA LYS A 125 -2.29 -0.06 -15.46
C LYS A 125 -0.86 0.47 -15.62
N ILE A 126 -0.68 1.61 -16.30
CA ILE A 126 0.63 2.25 -16.49
C ILE A 126 1.13 2.80 -15.15
N LEU A 127 0.33 3.64 -14.45
CA LEU A 127 0.75 4.29 -13.21
C LEU A 127 1.09 3.31 -12.10
N THR A 128 0.38 2.19 -12.03
CA THR A 128 0.66 1.12 -11.05
C THR A 128 1.85 0.22 -11.43
N SER A 129 2.45 0.41 -12.60
CA SER A 129 3.66 -0.31 -13.05
C SER A 129 4.94 0.42 -12.62
N THR A 130 5.05 0.69 -11.32
CA THR A 130 6.07 1.56 -10.70
C THR A 130 7.51 1.12 -10.97
N ASP A 131 7.81 -0.19 -11.01
CA ASP A 131 9.14 -0.68 -11.33
C ASP A 131 9.56 -0.37 -12.77
N MET A 132 8.63 -0.50 -13.72
CA MET A 132 8.89 -0.20 -15.13
C MET A 132 9.11 1.30 -15.31
N LEU A 133 8.19 2.11 -14.77
CA LEU A 133 8.28 3.57 -14.84
C LEU A 133 9.55 4.07 -14.16
N GLY A 134 9.89 3.55 -12.98
CA GLY A 134 11.07 3.91 -12.24
C GLY A 134 12.36 3.57 -12.98
N LYS A 135 12.48 2.35 -13.51
CA LYS A 135 13.65 1.92 -14.28
C LYS A 135 13.89 2.75 -15.55
N LEU A 136 12.80 3.17 -16.22
CA LEU A 136 12.90 4.02 -17.41
C LEU A 136 13.17 5.48 -17.01
N GLY A 137 12.39 6.00 -16.07
CA GLY A 137 12.43 7.41 -15.66
C GLY A 137 13.71 7.81 -14.94
N SER A 138 14.35 6.91 -14.17
CA SER A 138 15.55 7.22 -13.37
C SER A 138 16.87 7.03 -14.11
N ARG A 139 16.86 7.03 -15.44
CA ARG A 139 18.10 7.04 -16.21
C ARG A 139 18.69 8.44 -16.23
N LYS A 140 20.03 8.53 -16.12
CA LYS A 140 20.79 9.79 -15.99
C LYS A 140 20.39 10.88 -17.01
N ILE A 141 20.10 10.47 -18.26
CA ILE A 141 19.70 11.40 -19.33
C ILE A 141 18.18 11.61 -19.35
N ILE A 142 17.38 10.58 -19.03
CA ILE A 142 15.93 10.60 -19.18
C ILE A 142 15.26 11.36 -18.02
N ALA A 143 15.76 11.21 -16.79
CA ALA A 143 15.18 11.85 -15.61
C ALA A 143 15.06 13.37 -15.75
N PRO A 144 16.11 14.13 -16.12
CA PRO A 144 15.99 15.58 -16.30
C PRO A 144 14.98 15.96 -17.38
N ILE A 145 14.94 15.19 -18.48
CA ILE A 145 14.04 15.46 -19.60
C ILE A 145 12.58 15.28 -19.17
N ILE A 146 12.23 14.15 -18.53
CA ILE A 146 10.87 13.92 -18.03
C ILE A 146 10.48 14.98 -17.00
N ASN A 147 11.38 15.29 -16.05
CA ASN A 147 11.12 16.28 -15.02
C ASN A 147 10.88 17.68 -15.61
N TYR A 148 11.67 18.08 -16.62
CA TYR A 148 11.48 19.33 -17.34
C TYR A 148 10.13 19.40 -18.04
N PHE A 149 9.77 18.35 -18.82
CA PHE A 149 8.48 18.32 -19.52
C PHE A 149 7.29 18.32 -18.56
N ASN A 150 7.42 17.68 -17.39
CA ASN A 150 6.37 17.68 -16.36
C ASN A 150 6.08 19.06 -15.75
N GLU A 151 6.96 20.04 -15.93
CA GLU A 151 6.76 21.44 -15.48
C GLU A 151 6.14 22.32 -16.58
N ILE A 152 6.16 21.86 -17.84
CA ILE A 152 5.64 22.64 -18.98
C ILE A 152 4.11 22.53 -19.05
N LYS A 153 3.43 23.67 -18.99
CA LYS A 153 1.95 23.78 -19.03
C LYS A 153 1.29 23.03 -20.20
N ILE A 154 1.84 23.21 -21.41
CA ILE A 154 1.31 22.57 -22.63
C ILE A 154 1.40 21.06 -22.53
N PHE A 155 2.54 20.53 -22.06
CA PHE A 155 2.72 19.09 -21.87
C PHE A 155 1.75 18.52 -20.82
N ARG A 156 1.51 19.27 -19.73
CA ARG A 156 0.52 18.91 -18.71
C ARG A 156 -0.91 18.84 -19.26
N ILE A 157 -1.27 19.75 -20.16
CA ILE A 157 -2.58 19.72 -20.85
C ILE A 157 -2.70 18.48 -21.76
N ILE A 158 -1.62 18.11 -22.45
CA ILE A 158 -1.59 16.91 -23.28
C ILE A 158 -1.74 15.64 -22.41
N LEU A 159 -1.01 15.54 -21.30
CA LEU A 159 -1.13 14.44 -20.34
C LEU A 159 -2.55 14.32 -19.78
N GLU A 160 -3.20 15.44 -19.49
CA GLU A 160 -4.59 15.44 -19.00
C GLU A 160 -5.54 14.91 -20.06
N LYS A 161 -5.39 15.29 -21.33
CA LYS A 161 -6.24 14.81 -22.43
C LYS A 161 -6.04 13.31 -22.72
N ILE A 162 -4.80 12.84 -22.69
CA ILE A 162 -4.46 11.43 -23.04
C ILE A 162 -4.63 10.50 -21.84
N LEU A 163 -4.06 10.85 -20.71
CA LEU A 163 -4.00 9.97 -19.52
C LEU A 163 -5.00 10.39 -18.44
N ARG A 164 -5.78 11.44 -18.64
CA ARG A 164 -6.70 12.00 -17.65
C ARG A 164 -6.03 12.30 -16.30
N ILE A 165 -4.74 12.66 -16.33
CA ILE A 165 -4.00 13.15 -15.17
C ILE A 165 -4.18 14.66 -15.13
N HIS A 166 -4.88 15.16 -14.10
CA HIS A 166 -5.16 16.58 -13.98
C HIS A 166 -3.88 17.42 -14.12
N ARG A 167 -3.94 18.51 -14.89
CA ARG A 167 -2.76 19.35 -15.22
C ARG A 167 -2.05 19.92 -13.99
N ASN A 168 -2.77 20.16 -12.91
CA ASN A 168 -2.22 20.70 -11.67
C ASN A 168 -1.77 19.59 -10.69
N ALA A 169 -1.95 18.30 -11.00
CA ALA A 169 -1.47 17.21 -10.15
C ALA A 169 0.06 17.22 -10.09
N LYS A 170 0.63 17.24 -8.88
CA LYS A 170 2.09 17.14 -8.71
C LYS A 170 2.53 15.70 -8.97
N LEU A 171 3.34 15.50 -9.99
CA LEU A 171 3.97 14.21 -10.26
C LEU A 171 5.33 14.13 -9.55
N PRO A 172 5.67 13.00 -8.94
CA PRO A 172 7.00 12.81 -8.35
C PRO A 172 8.09 12.99 -9.41
N LYS A 173 9.17 13.68 -9.06
CA LYS A 173 10.35 13.81 -9.92
C LYS A 173 11.13 12.51 -9.92
N PHE A 174 11.68 12.13 -11.07
CA PHE A 174 12.61 11.02 -11.14
C PHE A 174 14.02 11.50 -10.77
N SER A 175 14.71 10.70 -9.95
CA SER A 175 16.14 10.93 -9.72
C SER A 175 16.97 10.41 -10.89
N SER A 176 18.09 11.07 -11.18
CA SER A 176 19.03 10.65 -12.23
C SER A 176 19.90 9.45 -11.82
N TYR A 177 19.77 8.96 -10.60
CA TYR A 177 20.44 7.78 -10.06
C TYR A 177 19.48 7.03 -9.12
N THR A 178 19.76 5.77 -8.83
CA THR A 178 18.97 4.97 -7.91
C THR A 178 19.71 4.77 -6.59
N ALA A 179 18.97 4.64 -5.48
CA ALA A 179 19.57 4.32 -4.19
C ALA A 179 20.47 3.07 -4.27
N LYS A 180 19.98 2.02 -4.94
CA LYS A 180 20.75 0.77 -5.14
C LYS A 180 22.04 0.95 -5.92
N SER A 181 22.10 1.91 -6.87
CA SER A 181 23.34 2.14 -7.63
C SER A 181 24.45 2.73 -6.79
N LYS A 182 24.09 3.53 -5.78
CA LYS A 182 25.04 4.16 -4.86
C LYS A 182 25.66 3.17 -3.87
N TYR A 183 24.87 2.18 -3.44
CA TYR A 183 25.27 1.22 -2.40
C TYR A 183 25.66 -0.15 -2.95
N LYS A 184 26.17 -0.23 -4.18
CA LYS A 184 26.56 -1.50 -4.80
C LYS A 184 27.60 -2.31 -4.02
N ASN A 185 28.51 -1.64 -3.28
CA ASN A 185 29.70 -2.22 -2.68
C ASN A 185 29.88 -1.85 -1.19
N VAL A 186 28.79 -1.60 -0.46
CA VAL A 186 28.92 -1.29 0.97
C VAL A 186 28.93 -2.59 1.77
N SER A 187 30.12 -3.17 1.97
CA SER A 187 30.39 -4.09 3.05
C SER A 187 30.83 -3.28 4.28
N ASN A 188 30.22 -3.50 5.41
CA ASN A 188 30.68 -2.94 6.69
C ASN A 188 31.10 -4.10 7.59
N GLU A 189 32.32 -4.06 8.03
CA GLU A 189 32.83 -4.83 9.19
C GLU A 189 32.24 -4.18 10.46
N MET A 190 31.00 -4.50 10.83
CA MET A 190 30.39 -4.00 12.06
C MET A 190 29.51 -5.05 12.72
N ASN A 191 29.31 -4.86 14.00
CA ASN A 191 28.64 -5.73 14.96
C ASN A 191 27.44 -6.49 14.35
N LEU A 192 27.56 -7.81 14.28
CA LEU A 192 26.56 -8.70 13.68
C LEU A 192 25.32 -8.90 14.56
N ASP A 193 25.28 -8.34 15.78
CA ASP A 193 24.15 -8.48 16.69
C ASP A 193 22.96 -7.62 16.28
N ASN A 194 23.22 -6.45 15.65
CA ASN A 194 22.21 -5.55 15.13
C ASN A 194 22.29 -5.45 13.60
N LYS A 195 21.48 -6.25 12.90
CA LYS A 195 21.47 -6.34 11.43
C LYS A 195 20.19 -5.87 10.81
N VAL A 196 20.31 -5.02 9.80
CA VAL A 196 19.17 -4.48 9.03
C VAL A 196 19.39 -4.69 7.53
N ALA A 197 18.36 -5.18 6.87
CA ALA A 197 18.25 -5.21 5.42
C ALA A 197 17.22 -4.15 4.96
N ILE A 198 17.65 -3.16 4.19
CA ILE A 198 16.75 -2.10 3.71
C ILE A 198 16.10 -2.55 2.41
N PHE A 199 14.77 -2.61 2.43
CA PHE A 199 13.93 -2.63 1.24
C PHE A 199 13.73 -1.20 0.77
N THR A 200 14.47 -0.77 -0.26
CA THR A 200 14.49 0.63 -0.72
C THR A 200 13.15 1.14 -1.23
N THR A 201 12.21 0.24 -1.53
CA THR A 201 10.93 0.51 -2.19
C THR A 201 11.08 1.10 -3.60
N CYS A 202 10.01 1.13 -4.39
CA CYS A 202 10.06 1.77 -5.70
C CYS A 202 10.25 3.28 -5.60
N TYR A 203 9.56 3.94 -4.65
CA TYR A 203 9.58 5.40 -4.53
C TYR A 203 10.96 5.92 -4.13
N HIS A 204 11.55 5.41 -3.04
CA HIS A 204 12.86 5.89 -2.58
C HIS A 204 14.02 5.37 -3.44
N ASN A 205 13.81 4.31 -4.22
CA ASN A 205 14.85 3.89 -5.15
C ASN A 205 14.92 4.78 -6.40
N TYR A 206 13.79 5.29 -6.88
CA TYR A 206 13.71 5.96 -8.18
C TYR A 206 13.42 7.46 -8.11
N ASN A 207 12.76 7.92 -7.05
CA ASN A 207 12.32 9.30 -6.92
C ASN A 207 13.08 10.06 -5.84
N GLU A 208 13.24 9.49 -4.65
CA GLU A 208 13.87 10.13 -3.49
C GLU A 208 14.96 9.28 -2.85
N PRO A 209 16.07 8.99 -3.57
CA PRO A 209 17.15 8.14 -3.04
C PRO A 209 17.85 8.73 -1.81
N ASN A 210 17.78 10.05 -1.59
CA ASN A 210 18.38 10.71 -0.43
C ASN A 210 17.79 10.22 0.90
N VAL A 211 16.51 9.83 0.94
CA VAL A 211 15.91 9.24 2.15
C VAL A 211 16.62 7.95 2.57
N ILE A 212 17.03 7.13 1.59
CA ILE A 212 17.83 5.93 1.89
C ILE A 212 19.21 6.31 2.40
N ASP A 213 19.82 7.37 1.84
CA ASP A 213 21.12 7.87 2.31
C ASP A 213 21.05 8.28 3.80
N ASP A 214 20.04 9.03 4.17
CA ASP A 214 19.87 9.49 5.55
C ASP A 214 19.53 8.34 6.50
N LEU A 215 18.68 7.41 6.08
CA LEU A 215 18.39 6.20 6.85
C LEU A 215 19.66 5.37 7.11
N VAL A 216 20.50 5.18 6.08
CA VAL A 216 21.78 4.47 6.23
C VAL A 216 22.71 5.20 7.20
N LYS A 217 22.81 6.54 7.15
CA LYS A 217 23.61 7.34 8.09
C LYS A 217 23.15 7.15 9.53
N VAL A 218 21.83 7.29 9.77
CA VAL A 218 21.24 7.12 11.11
C VAL A 218 21.49 5.72 11.67
N LEU A 219 21.28 4.69 10.87
CA LEU A 219 21.51 3.30 11.31
C LEU A 219 22.99 3.03 11.60
N LYS A 220 23.90 3.52 10.74
CA LYS A 220 25.35 3.37 10.96
C LYS A 220 25.83 4.13 12.18
N HIS A 221 25.33 5.34 12.42
CA HIS A 221 25.64 6.12 13.64
C HIS A 221 25.27 5.33 14.90
N ASN A 222 24.21 4.53 14.83
CA ASN A 222 23.76 3.66 15.90
C ASN A 222 24.41 2.25 15.90
N ASN A 223 25.56 2.08 15.23
CA ASN A 223 26.30 0.83 15.14
C ASN A 223 25.50 -0.35 14.59
N VAL A 224 24.56 -0.10 13.67
CA VAL A 224 23.76 -1.12 13.01
C VAL A 224 24.42 -1.54 11.71
N HIS A 225 24.57 -2.85 11.49
CA HIS A 225 25.00 -3.40 10.20
C HIS A 225 23.86 -3.25 9.18
N VAL A 226 24.16 -2.61 8.04
CA VAL A 226 23.15 -2.25 7.03
C VAL A 226 23.46 -2.86 5.68
N GLU A 227 22.52 -3.60 5.14
CA GLU A 227 22.55 -4.08 3.76
C GLU A 227 21.34 -3.55 2.99
N LEU A 228 21.48 -3.33 1.68
CA LEU A 228 20.34 -3.05 0.80
C LEU A 228 19.93 -4.33 0.09
N ILE A 229 18.64 -4.64 0.14
CA ILE A 229 18.08 -5.79 -0.59
C ILE A 229 18.23 -5.54 -2.09
N LYS A 230 18.81 -6.53 -2.80
CA LYS A 230 19.02 -6.47 -4.26
C LYS A 230 17.94 -7.28 -4.98
N ASP A 231 17.68 -6.93 -6.24
CA ASP A 231 16.76 -7.64 -7.14
C ASP A 231 15.33 -7.81 -6.60
N ASP A 232 14.88 -6.91 -5.72
CA ASP A 232 13.50 -6.82 -5.28
C ASP A 232 12.64 -6.08 -6.32
N LYS A 233 11.35 -6.32 -6.24
CA LYS A 233 10.29 -5.61 -6.98
C LYS A 233 9.49 -4.71 -6.04
N CYS A 234 8.61 -3.89 -6.61
CA CYS A 234 7.61 -3.16 -5.84
C CYS A 234 6.90 -4.09 -4.84
N CYS A 235 6.49 -3.54 -3.69
CA CYS A 235 5.76 -4.31 -2.66
C CYS A 235 4.43 -4.89 -3.16
N GLY A 236 3.87 -4.34 -4.24
CA GLY A 236 2.59 -4.76 -4.81
C GLY A 236 1.40 -3.90 -4.39
N MET A 237 1.55 -2.95 -3.45
CA MET A 237 0.43 -2.10 -3.01
C MET A 237 -0.30 -1.38 -4.15
N PRO A 238 0.37 -0.77 -5.16
CA PRO A 238 -0.35 -0.16 -6.28
C PRO A 238 -1.16 -1.16 -7.11
N LYS A 239 -0.75 -2.42 -7.16
CA LYS A 239 -1.51 -3.49 -7.82
C LYS A 239 -2.66 -3.99 -6.95
N LEU A 240 -2.47 -4.02 -5.62
CA LEU A 240 -3.54 -4.31 -4.67
C LEU A 240 -4.66 -3.26 -4.80
N GLU A 241 -4.31 -1.97 -4.78
CA GLU A 241 -5.26 -0.87 -4.95
C GLU A 241 -6.00 -0.91 -6.30
N LEU A 242 -5.40 -1.50 -7.32
CA LEU A 242 -6.03 -1.75 -8.62
C LEU A 242 -6.95 -2.98 -8.63
N GLY A 243 -6.86 -3.84 -7.61
CA GLY A 243 -7.54 -5.14 -7.57
C GLY A 243 -6.85 -6.25 -8.38
N ASP A 244 -5.61 -6.03 -8.85
CA ASP A 244 -4.83 -7.01 -9.62
C ASP A 244 -4.11 -8.00 -8.68
N LEU A 245 -4.89 -8.85 -8.01
CA LEU A 245 -4.40 -9.79 -7.01
C LEU A 245 -3.45 -10.85 -7.59
N LYS A 246 -3.60 -11.20 -8.85
CA LYS A 246 -2.70 -12.14 -9.55
C LYS A 246 -1.29 -11.55 -9.71
N THR A 247 -1.19 -10.25 -10.02
CA THR A 247 0.11 -9.57 -10.10
C THR A 247 0.71 -9.36 -8.71
N VAL A 248 -0.12 -9.08 -7.70
CA VAL A 248 0.30 -9.02 -6.28
C VAL A 248 0.96 -10.34 -5.88
N GLU A 249 0.34 -11.49 -6.17
CA GLU A 249 0.91 -12.81 -5.87
C GLU A 249 2.28 -13.01 -6.55
N LYS A 250 2.42 -12.65 -7.82
CA LYS A 250 3.70 -12.75 -8.55
C LYS A 250 4.81 -11.86 -7.95
N MET A 251 4.45 -10.64 -7.54
CA MET A 251 5.40 -9.72 -6.89
C MET A 251 5.80 -10.25 -5.51
N MET A 252 4.85 -10.72 -4.73
CA MET A 252 5.07 -11.36 -3.44
C MET A 252 6.02 -12.56 -3.57
N GLN A 253 5.75 -13.50 -4.47
CA GLN A 253 6.61 -14.67 -4.69
C GLN A 253 8.05 -14.28 -5.01
N HIS A 254 8.24 -13.27 -5.89
CA HIS A 254 9.59 -12.78 -6.22
C HIS A 254 10.32 -12.18 -5.01
N ASN A 255 9.65 -11.33 -4.24
CA ASN A 255 10.25 -10.67 -3.08
C ASN A 255 10.53 -11.65 -1.94
N LEU A 256 9.65 -12.62 -1.70
CA LEU A 256 9.84 -13.63 -0.65
C LEU A 256 11.11 -14.45 -0.86
N LEU A 257 11.53 -14.73 -2.11
CA LEU A 257 12.79 -15.45 -2.38
C LEU A 257 14.00 -14.75 -1.76
N LYS A 258 13.96 -13.42 -1.63
CA LYS A 258 15.04 -12.60 -1.07
C LYS A 258 14.80 -12.33 0.42
N PHE A 259 13.62 -11.83 0.77
CA PHE A 259 13.30 -11.38 2.11
C PHE A 259 13.37 -12.49 3.16
N LYS A 260 12.94 -13.72 2.80
CA LYS A 260 13.01 -14.86 3.71
C LYS A 260 14.47 -15.23 4.07
N LYS A 261 15.41 -15.01 3.16
CA LYS A 261 16.84 -15.25 3.47
C LYS A 261 17.29 -14.30 4.57
N TYR A 262 17.09 -12.99 4.39
CA TYR A 262 17.42 -12.00 5.41
C TYR A 262 16.72 -12.27 6.74
N ALA A 263 15.42 -12.61 6.71
CA ALA A 263 14.67 -12.93 7.92
C ALA A 263 15.24 -14.17 8.66
N LYS A 264 15.62 -15.23 7.93
CA LYS A 264 16.26 -16.44 8.50
C LYS A 264 17.64 -16.14 9.07
N ASP A 265 18.39 -15.26 8.42
CA ASP A 265 19.72 -14.84 8.86
C ASP A 265 19.67 -13.81 10.02
N GLY A 266 18.47 -13.54 10.58
CA GLY A 266 18.27 -12.68 11.76
C GLY A 266 18.25 -11.18 11.46
N TYR A 267 18.17 -10.75 10.20
CA TYR A 267 17.99 -9.34 9.86
C TYR A 267 16.59 -8.84 10.17
N ARG A 268 16.50 -7.61 10.67
CA ARG A 268 15.25 -6.83 10.54
C ARG A 268 15.19 -6.23 9.13
N ILE A 269 14.03 -6.34 8.49
CA ILE A 269 13.82 -5.75 7.17
C ILE A 269 13.14 -4.39 7.38
N ILE A 270 13.79 -3.31 6.96
CA ILE A 270 13.25 -1.96 7.09
C ILE A 270 12.75 -1.46 5.74
N ALA A 271 11.50 -0.99 5.71
CA ALA A 271 10.92 -0.30 4.57
C ALA A 271 10.51 1.13 4.98
N PRO A 272 11.08 2.19 4.36
CA PRO A 272 10.79 3.57 4.75
C PRO A 272 9.45 4.12 4.24
N VAL A 273 8.66 3.30 3.53
CA VAL A 273 7.31 3.67 3.05
C VAL A 273 6.27 2.89 3.84
N PRO A 274 5.38 3.56 4.61
CA PRO A 274 4.39 2.90 5.47
C PRO A 274 3.47 1.93 4.72
N SER A 275 3.02 2.26 3.51
CA SER A 275 2.18 1.37 2.71
C SER A 275 2.90 0.07 2.28
N CYS A 276 4.23 0.12 2.10
CA CYS A 276 5.02 -1.08 1.85
C CYS A 276 5.13 -1.96 3.11
N VAL A 277 5.24 -1.34 4.29
CA VAL A 277 5.22 -2.06 5.57
C VAL A 277 3.84 -2.70 5.78
N LEU A 278 2.76 -1.94 5.58
CA LEU A 278 1.38 -2.44 5.65
C LEU A 278 1.20 -3.68 4.76
N MET A 279 1.68 -3.60 3.51
CA MET A 279 1.58 -4.69 2.55
C MET A 279 2.17 -5.99 3.08
N PHE A 280 3.43 -5.98 3.56
CA PHE A 280 4.10 -7.19 4.05
C PHE A 280 3.67 -7.60 5.46
N LYS A 281 3.30 -6.64 6.31
CA LYS A 281 2.99 -6.88 7.72
C LYS A 281 1.55 -7.32 7.95
N GLN A 282 0.61 -6.86 7.10
CA GLN A 282 -0.82 -7.10 7.26
C GLN A 282 -1.48 -7.72 6.03
N GLU A 283 -1.36 -7.09 4.85
CA GLU A 283 -2.14 -7.50 3.68
C GLU A 283 -1.73 -8.88 3.14
N LEU A 284 -0.44 -9.12 2.95
CA LEU A 284 0.03 -10.42 2.46
C LEU A 284 -0.29 -11.59 3.42
N PRO A 285 -0.15 -11.47 4.75
CA PRO A 285 -0.60 -12.49 5.68
C PRO A 285 -2.09 -12.82 5.59
N LEU A 286 -2.94 -11.84 5.27
CA LEU A 286 -4.39 -12.04 5.12
C LEU A 286 -4.74 -12.65 3.76
N LEU A 287 -4.02 -12.28 2.70
CA LEU A 287 -4.19 -12.84 1.35
C LEU A 287 -3.59 -14.25 1.20
N PHE A 288 -2.58 -14.60 1.99
CA PHE A 288 -1.84 -15.86 1.91
C PHE A 288 -1.58 -16.44 3.32
N PRO A 289 -2.62 -16.74 4.10
CA PRO A 289 -2.50 -17.11 5.52
C PRO A 289 -1.67 -18.38 5.75
N GLU A 290 -1.74 -19.35 4.82
CA GLU A 290 -1.04 -20.61 4.94
C GLU A 290 0.43 -20.55 4.48
N ASN A 291 0.88 -19.41 3.94
CA ASN A 291 2.24 -19.28 3.44
C ASN A 291 3.22 -18.94 4.56
N LYS A 292 4.02 -19.94 4.98
CA LYS A 292 5.00 -19.81 6.07
C LYS A 292 6.08 -18.75 5.81
N ASP A 293 6.49 -18.55 4.55
CA ASP A 293 7.48 -17.53 4.19
C ASP A 293 6.89 -16.11 4.33
N VAL A 294 5.59 -15.93 4.01
CA VAL A 294 4.85 -14.68 4.26
C VAL A 294 4.81 -14.37 5.76
N GLN A 295 4.46 -15.36 6.58
CA GLN A 295 4.40 -15.20 8.04
C GLN A 295 5.77 -14.89 8.64
N LEU A 296 6.84 -15.48 8.13
CA LEU A 296 8.21 -15.21 8.56
C LEU A 296 8.62 -13.76 8.24
N VAL A 297 8.39 -13.31 7.00
CA VAL A 297 8.75 -11.96 6.54
C VAL A 297 7.90 -10.90 7.25
N SER A 298 6.61 -11.14 7.46
CA SER A 298 5.71 -10.26 8.21
C SER A 298 6.23 -9.92 9.62
N LYS A 299 6.82 -10.90 10.30
CA LYS A 299 7.43 -10.70 11.63
C LYS A 299 8.77 -9.97 11.57
N ALA A 300 9.50 -10.08 10.47
CA ALA A 300 10.82 -9.49 10.29
C ALA A 300 10.76 -8.03 9.82
N ILE A 301 9.69 -7.63 9.08
CA ILE A 301 9.59 -6.29 8.50
C ILE A 301 9.06 -5.26 9.50
N CYS A 302 9.57 -4.04 9.42
CA CYS A 302 9.13 -2.90 10.20
C CYS A 302 9.40 -1.56 9.46
N ASP A 303 8.81 -0.48 9.94
CA ASP A 303 9.22 0.85 9.52
C ASP A 303 10.47 1.33 10.30
N PRO A 304 11.15 2.39 9.82
CA PRO A 304 12.34 2.92 10.49
C PRO A 304 12.11 3.33 11.95
N PHE A 305 10.97 3.94 12.26
CA PHE A 305 10.69 4.44 13.62
C PHE A 305 10.40 3.30 14.60
N GLU A 306 9.72 2.25 14.15
CA GLU A 306 9.56 1.02 14.95
C GLU A 306 10.92 0.42 15.32
N TYR A 307 11.87 0.43 14.39
CA TYR A 307 13.21 -0.07 14.65
C TYR A 307 13.99 0.84 15.61
N LEU A 308 13.94 2.17 15.41
CA LEU A 308 14.60 3.14 16.30
C LEU A 308 13.99 3.10 17.70
N LEU A 309 12.68 2.94 17.83
CA LEU A 309 12.02 2.75 19.12
C LEU A 309 12.52 1.48 19.84
N LYS A 310 12.78 0.40 19.10
CA LYS A 310 13.40 -0.81 19.67
C LYS A 310 14.80 -0.50 20.24
N LEU A 311 15.63 0.26 19.52
CA LEU A 311 16.95 0.66 20.01
C LEU A 311 16.84 1.58 21.23
N HIS A 312 15.89 2.50 21.23
CA HIS A 312 15.61 3.37 22.38
C HIS A 312 15.24 2.57 23.64
N ASN A 313 14.29 1.64 23.51
CA ASN A 313 13.85 0.79 24.62
C ASN A 313 14.96 -0.15 25.14
N ALA A 314 15.94 -0.49 24.28
CA ALA A 314 17.12 -1.24 24.67
C ALA A 314 18.24 -0.35 25.27
N GLY A 315 18.06 0.96 25.35
CA GLY A 315 19.07 1.91 25.83
C GLY A 315 20.29 2.06 24.92
N THR A 316 20.18 1.68 23.64
CA THR A 316 21.31 1.66 22.68
C THR A 316 21.18 2.73 21.59
N LEU A 317 20.06 3.48 21.55
CA LEU A 317 19.87 4.58 20.59
C LEU A 317 20.75 5.78 20.96
N LYS A 318 21.60 6.21 20.04
CA LYS A 318 22.38 7.45 20.15
C LYS A 318 21.55 8.62 19.60
N MET A 319 21.44 9.69 20.36
CA MET A 319 20.62 10.88 20.06
C MET A 319 21.44 12.12 19.73
N ASP A 320 22.75 12.07 19.87
CA ASP A 320 23.74 13.12 19.64
C ASP A 320 24.24 13.24 18.20
#